data_43c1bb71bd483fa41048a6546363974b
#
_entry.id   43c1bb71bd483fa41048a6546363974b
#
_cell.length_a   1.000
_cell.length_b   1.000
_cell.length_c   1.000
_cell.angle_alpha   90.00
_cell.angle_beta   90.00
_cell.angle_gamma   90.00
#
_symmetry.space_group_name_H-M   'P 1'
#
loop_
_entity.id
_entity.type
_entity.pdbx_description
1 polymer ?
#
loop_
_entity_poly.entity_id
_entity_poly.type
_entity_poly.pdbx_seq_one_letter_code
_entity_poly.pdbx_strand_id
1 'polypeptide(L)'
;MRDPDRPSLVRLLLDGVESSALDLDDPGYLDFEYMQHIRLLIAAHCARPGDADGTPRRMRVLHLGAAGCALPRALAATMPVHQLAVELDAELARLVRQWFPLPSAPCLRIRVGEARQELESGHAAWQAVVRDAFMNREVPGQLRTVESARRVHDVLEPGGLYALNTVASAGLRRIDEEFAALTSVFQDVVAIADPAVFSGRRFGNVVVAASDRRFDLPTVEREVRRLSLPARVMDRGTVSRRAASVRPLEDAAVPWPESAGSL
;
A
#
# COMPACT_ATOMS: atom_id res chain seq x y z
N MET A 1 -20.86 -6.54 6.34
CA MET A 1 -21.88 -5.80 7.13
C MET A 1 -22.19 -4.48 6.41
N ARG A 2 -23.46 -4.09 6.29
CA ARG A 2 -23.84 -2.78 5.72
C ARG A 2 -23.79 -1.71 6.80
N ASP A 3 -23.36 -0.51 6.42
CA ASP A 3 -23.38 0.65 7.29
C ASP A 3 -24.84 1.12 7.48
N PRO A 4 -25.31 1.38 8.72
CA PRO A 4 -26.71 1.76 8.96
C PRO A 4 -27.04 3.15 8.41
N ASP A 5 -26.10 4.09 8.41
CA ASP A 5 -26.30 5.47 7.97
C ASP A 5 -26.02 5.65 6.47
N ARG A 6 -25.26 4.71 5.87
CA ARG A 6 -24.94 4.67 4.44
C ARG A 6 -25.11 3.26 3.90
N PRO A 7 -26.32 2.83 3.51
CA PRO A 7 -26.59 1.43 3.13
C PRO A 7 -25.79 0.91 1.92
N SER A 8 -25.29 1.80 1.07
CA SER A 8 -24.35 1.47 -0.03
C SER A 8 -22.95 1.11 0.45
N LEU A 9 -22.54 1.53 1.66
CA LEU A 9 -21.25 1.23 2.24
C LEU A 9 -21.27 -0.15 2.90
N VAL A 10 -20.47 -1.04 2.38
CA VAL A 10 -20.33 -2.42 2.87
C VAL A 10 -18.96 -2.61 3.47
N ARG A 11 -18.92 -3.03 4.74
CA ARG A 11 -17.68 -3.35 5.47
C ARG A 11 -17.42 -4.83 5.45
N LEU A 12 -16.20 -5.21 5.06
CA LEU A 12 -15.67 -6.56 5.16
C LEU A 12 -14.92 -6.70 6.48
N LEU A 13 -15.32 -7.69 7.28
CA LEU A 13 -14.64 -8.04 8.52
C LEU A 13 -13.95 -9.39 8.33
N LEU A 14 -12.67 -9.45 8.67
CA LEU A 14 -11.89 -10.68 8.78
C LEU A 14 -11.58 -10.88 10.26
N ASP A 15 -12.02 -11.99 10.84
CA ASP A 15 -11.91 -12.30 12.27
C ASP A 15 -12.37 -11.13 13.18
N GLY A 16 -13.48 -10.49 12.80
CA GLY A 16 -14.05 -9.36 13.53
C GLY A 16 -13.32 -8.03 13.37
N VAL A 17 -12.29 -7.97 12.54
CA VAL A 17 -11.53 -6.74 12.23
C VAL A 17 -11.97 -6.18 10.89
N GLU A 18 -12.28 -4.88 10.84
CA GLU A 18 -12.55 -4.19 9.57
C GLU A 18 -11.31 -4.23 8.67
N SER A 19 -11.43 -4.93 7.55
CA SER A 19 -10.33 -5.14 6.61
C SER A 19 -10.54 -4.45 5.27
N SER A 20 -11.78 -4.10 4.95
CA SER A 20 -12.12 -3.27 3.78
C SER A 20 -13.48 -2.63 3.95
N ALA A 21 -13.67 -1.49 3.30
CA ALA A 21 -14.97 -0.85 3.15
C ALA A 21 -15.16 -0.40 1.69
N LEU A 22 -16.29 -0.78 1.09
CA LEU A 22 -16.61 -0.47 -0.31
C LEU A 22 -17.97 0.17 -0.39
N ASP A 23 -18.07 1.31 -1.04
CA ASP A 23 -19.34 1.88 -1.40
C ASP A 23 -19.81 1.29 -2.74
N LEU A 24 -20.98 0.66 -2.75
CA LEU A 24 -21.49 -0.01 -3.94
C LEU A 24 -21.93 0.98 -5.03
N ASP A 25 -22.33 2.20 -4.64
CA ASP A 25 -22.81 3.24 -5.54
C ASP A 25 -21.68 4.16 -6.02
N ASP A 26 -20.58 4.27 -5.25
CA ASP A 26 -19.40 5.06 -5.61
C ASP A 26 -18.14 4.18 -5.64
N PRO A 27 -17.71 3.71 -6.82
CA PRO A 27 -16.52 2.89 -6.93
C PRO A 27 -15.22 3.62 -6.59
N GLY A 28 -15.22 4.96 -6.63
CA GLY A 28 -14.06 5.80 -6.29
C GLY A 28 -13.92 6.11 -4.81
N TYR A 29 -14.93 5.80 -4.00
CA TYR A 29 -14.93 6.07 -2.57
C TYR A 29 -13.94 5.19 -1.81
N LEU A 30 -13.21 5.80 -0.88
CA LEU A 30 -12.31 5.13 0.05
C LEU A 30 -12.62 5.60 1.47
N ASP A 31 -13.10 4.68 2.31
CA ASP A 31 -13.46 4.95 3.70
C ASP A 31 -12.20 5.12 4.59
N PHE A 32 -11.21 4.26 4.40
CA PHE A 32 -9.98 4.30 5.16
C PHE A 32 -9.04 5.41 4.70
N GLU A 33 -8.65 6.29 5.64
CA GLU A 33 -7.80 7.44 5.36
C GLU A 33 -6.46 7.08 4.72
N TYR A 34 -5.84 5.98 5.17
CA TYR A 34 -4.55 5.55 4.62
C TYR A 34 -4.64 5.15 3.14
N MET A 35 -5.76 4.59 2.71
CA MET A 35 -5.99 4.28 1.28
C MET A 35 -6.13 5.56 0.46
N GLN A 36 -6.72 6.62 1.03
CA GLN A 36 -6.78 7.94 0.39
C GLN A 36 -5.37 8.53 0.24
N HIS A 37 -4.50 8.37 1.26
CA HIS A 37 -3.09 8.78 1.19
C HIS A 37 -2.33 8.01 0.11
N ILE A 38 -2.49 6.69 0.01
CA ILE A 38 -1.85 5.87 -1.02
C ILE A 38 -2.33 6.30 -2.42
N ARG A 39 -3.63 6.46 -2.63
CA ARG A 39 -4.18 6.94 -3.91
C ARG A 39 -3.61 8.31 -4.31
N LEU A 40 -3.53 9.24 -3.35
CA LEU A 40 -2.95 10.56 -3.54
C LEU A 40 -1.48 10.47 -4.00
N LEU A 41 -0.67 9.66 -3.31
CA LEU A 41 0.74 9.44 -3.66
C LEU A 41 0.89 8.85 -5.07
N ILE A 42 0.06 7.85 -5.42
CA ILE A 42 0.04 7.26 -6.76
C ILE A 42 -0.30 8.34 -7.80
N ALA A 43 -1.34 9.13 -7.58
CA ALA A 43 -1.75 10.19 -8.49
C ALA A 43 -0.67 11.28 -8.64
N ALA A 44 -0.08 11.73 -7.53
CA ALA A 44 0.92 12.80 -7.55
C ALA A 44 2.28 12.35 -8.11
N HIS A 45 2.69 11.10 -7.84
CA HIS A 45 4.03 10.62 -8.20
C HIS A 45 4.05 9.86 -9.53
N CYS A 46 3.04 9.07 -9.85
CA CYS A 46 3.04 8.19 -11.02
C CYS A 46 2.31 8.76 -12.23
N ALA A 47 1.63 9.91 -12.10
CA ALA A 47 0.98 10.55 -13.25
C ALA A 47 2.00 10.84 -14.35
N ARG A 48 1.70 10.39 -15.57
CA ARG A 48 2.51 10.63 -16.77
C ARG A 48 1.62 11.21 -17.87
N PRO A 49 2.18 12.04 -18.76
CA PRO A 49 1.49 12.41 -19.99
C PRO A 49 1.06 11.14 -20.75
N GLY A 50 -0.05 11.22 -21.46
CA GLY A 50 -0.47 10.18 -22.39
C GLY A 50 0.57 9.92 -23.48
N ASP A 51 0.37 8.86 -24.26
CA ASP A 51 1.19 8.57 -25.42
C ASP A 51 1.05 9.68 -26.48
N ALA A 52 1.95 9.72 -27.45
CA ALA A 52 2.00 10.79 -28.46
C ALA A 52 0.70 10.90 -29.32
N ASP A 53 -0.11 9.86 -29.36
CA ASP A 53 -1.42 9.81 -30.01
C ASP A 53 -2.59 10.27 -29.10
N GLY A 54 -2.28 10.71 -27.87
CA GLY A 54 -3.28 11.14 -26.88
C GLY A 54 -3.93 9.98 -26.09
N THR A 55 -3.52 8.74 -26.33
CA THR A 55 -4.04 7.58 -25.56
C THR A 55 -3.52 7.64 -24.13
N PRO A 56 -4.40 7.55 -23.11
CA PRO A 56 -3.96 7.50 -21.72
C PRO A 56 -3.10 6.25 -21.47
N ARG A 57 -1.84 6.45 -21.09
CA ARG A 57 -0.96 5.33 -20.73
C ARG A 57 -1.48 4.68 -19.47
N ARG A 58 -1.76 3.38 -19.54
CA ARG A 58 -2.25 2.62 -18.39
C ARG A 58 -1.13 2.33 -17.42
N MET A 59 -1.29 2.77 -16.18
CA MET A 59 -0.36 2.53 -15.10
C MET A 59 -0.44 1.08 -14.62
N ARG A 60 0.68 0.43 -14.42
CA ARG A 60 0.76 -0.93 -13.86
C ARG A 60 0.99 -0.85 -12.36
N VAL A 61 0.05 -1.41 -11.59
CA VAL A 61 0.10 -1.40 -10.11
C VAL A 61 0.07 -2.84 -9.59
N LEU A 62 1.03 -3.16 -8.72
CA LEU A 62 1.04 -4.40 -7.94
C LEU A 62 0.54 -4.11 -6.53
N HIS A 63 -0.42 -4.87 -6.06
CA HIS A 63 -0.90 -4.83 -4.68
C HIS A 63 -0.49 -6.11 -3.95
N LEU A 64 0.29 -5.96 -2.90
CA LEU A 64 0.67 -7.02 -1.96
C LEU A 64 -0.31 -6.98 -0.78
N GLY A 65 -1.27 -7.90 -0.79
CA GLY A 65 -2.49 -7.85 0.00
C GLY A 65 -3.65 -7.25 -0.80
N ALA A 66 -4.79 -7.88 -0.76
CA ALA A 66 -5.97 -7.48 -1.52
C ALA A 66 -7.20 -7.26 -0.65
N ALA A 67 -7.43 -8.10 0.34
CA ALA A 67 -8.66 -8.11 1.16
C ALA A 67 -9.92 -7.91 0.29
N GLY A 68 -10.74 -6.88 0.53
CA GLY A 68 -11.92 -6.56 -0.28
C GLY A 68 -11.64 -5.82 -1.60
N CYS A 69 -10.38 -5.56 -1.96
CA CYS A 69 -9.96 -4.81 -3.16
C CYS A 69 -10.53 -3.37 -3.23
N ALA A 70 -10.72 -2.69 -2.09
CA ALA A 70 -11.25 -1.33 -2.06
C ALA A 70 -10.34 -0.34 -2.81
N LEU A 71 -9.03 -0.33 -2.52
CA LEU A 71 -8.07 0.52 -3.19
C LEU A 71 -7.92 0.18 -4.69
N PRO A 72 -7.72 -1.08 -5.12
CA PRO A 72 -7.70 -1.43 -6.54
C PRO A 72 -8.95 -0.99 -7.29
N ARG A 73 -10.13 -1.14 -6.70
CA ARG A 73 -11.41 -0.71 -7.29
C ARG A 73 -11.46 0.81 -7.46
N ALA A 74 -11.06 1.56 -6.44
CA ALA A 74 -11.05 3.03 -6.47
C ALA A 74 -10.04 3.59 -7.49
N LEU A 75 -8.85 2.97 -7.61
CA LEU A 75 -7.88 3.33 -8.65
C LEU A 75 -8.46 3.10 -10.05
N ALA A 76 -9.09 1.95 -10.29
CA ALA A 76 -9.70 1.65 -11.59
C ALA A 76 -10.83 2.60 -11.98
N ALA A 77 -11.55 3.14 -10.98
CA ALA A 77 -12.62 4.13 -11.21
C ALA A 77 -12.10 5.54 -11.53
N THR A 78 -10.88 5.87 -11.08
CA THR A 78 -10.37 7.25 -11.11
C THR A 78 -9.19 7.46 -12.06
N MET A 79 -8.54 6.41 -12.52
CA MET A 79 -7.38 6.49 -13.40
C MET A 79 -7.22 5.26 -14.31
N PRO A 80 -6.58 5.38 -15.48
CA PRO A 80 -6.32 4.25 -16.36
C PRO A 80 -5.23 3.35 -15.76
N VAL A 81 -5.64 2.16 -15.27
CA VAL A 81 -4.75 1.21 -14.60
C VAL A 81 -4.87 -0.21 -15.13
N HIS A 82 -3.78 -0.96 -15.03
CA HIS A 82 -3.72 -2.42 -15.07
C HIS A 82 -3.16 -2.90 -13.73
N GLN A 83 -3.90 -3.71 -13.02
CA GLN A 83 -3.56 -4.05 -11.64
C GLN A 83 -3.47 -5.57 -11.45
N LEU A 84 -2.50 -5.98 -10.65
CA LEU A 84 -2.42 -7.30 -10.05
C LEU A 84 -2.51 -7.16 -8.54
N ALA A 85 -3.50 -7.81 -7.93
CA ALA A 85 -3.63 -7.91 -6.49
C ALA A 85 -3.31 -9.34 -6.06
N VAL A 86 -2.40 -9.49 -5.13
CA VAL A 86 -1.96 -10.79 -4.58
C VAL A 86 -2.61 -10.97 -3.23
N GLU A 87 -3.36 -12.07 -3.06
CA GLU A 87 -4.08 -12.39 -1.84
C GLU A 87 -3.68 -13.79 -1.37
N LEU A 88 -3.33 -13.89 -0.10
CA LEU A 88 -2.90 -15.16 0.48
C LEU A 88 -4.07 -16.14 0.65
N ASP A 89 -5.23 -15.62 1.05
CA ASP A 89 -6.43 -16.42 1.29
C ASP A 89 -7.19 -16.67 -0.02
N ALA A 90 -7.14 -17.93 -0.48
CA ALA A 90 -7.78 -18.35 -1.72
C ALA A 90 -9.31 -18.24 -1.65
N GLU A 91 -9.90 -18.50 -0.49
CA GLU A 91 -11.35 -18.42 -0.33
C GLU A 91 -11.81 -16.96 -0.31
N LEU A 92 -11.07 -16.08 0.38
CA LEU A 92 -11.32 -14.65 0.34
C LEU A 92 -11.22 -14.10 -1.09
N ALA A 93 -10.17 -14.46 -1.83
CA ALA A 93 -9.97 -14.03 -3.23
C ALA A 93 -11.13 -14.45 -4.14
N ARG A 94 -11.72 -15.62 -3.89
CA ARG A 94 -12.92 -16.11 -4.59
C ARG A 94 -14.18 -15.33 -4.18
N LEU A 95 -14.39 -15.15 -2.88
CA LEU A 95 -15.61 -14.57 -2.33
C LEU A 95 -15.74 -13.07 -2.64
N VAL A 96 -14.66 -12.29 -2.60
CA VAL A 96 -14.71 -10.84 -2.88
C VAL A 96 -15.16 -10.56 -4.31
N ARG A 97 -14.84 -11.42 -5.26
CA ARG A 97 -15.34 -11.32 -6.64
C ARG A 97 -16.84 -11.59 -6.76
N GLN A 98 -17.41 -12.35 -5.85
CA GLN A 98 -18.85 -12.62 -5.81
C GLN A 98 -19.60 -11.53 -5.07
N TRP A 99 -19.02 -10.98 -4.02
CA TRP A 99 -19.67 -10.02 -3.14
C TRP A 99 -19.62 -8.58 -3.66
N PHE A 100 -18.58 -8.23 -4.40
CA PHE A 100 -18.33 -6.84 -4.80
C PHE A 100 -18.23 -6.68 -6.31
N PRO A 101 -18.73 -5.55 -6.85
CA PRO A 101 -18.60 -5.21 -8.27
C PRO A 101 -17.17 -4.77 -8.58
N LEU A 102 -16.24 -5.73 -8.63
CA LEU A 102 -14.84 -5.49 -8.92
C LEU A 102 -14.59 -5.41 -10.43
N PRO A 103 -13.63 -4.58 -10.89
CA PRO A 103 -13.24 -4.53 -12.28
C PRO A 103 -12.74 -5.89 -12.79
N SER A 104 -13.02 -6.17 -14.05
CA SER A 104 -12.48 -7.37 -14.73
C SER A 104 -11.04 -7.14 -15.23
N ALA A 105 -10.36 -8.24 -15.58
CA ALA A 105 -9.07 -8.16 -16.25
C ALA A 105 -9.19 -7.43 -17.60
N PRO A 106 -8.20 -6.62 -18.00
CA PRO A 106 -6.89 -6.42 -17.36
C PRO A 106 -6.89 -5.32 -16.29
N CYS A 107 -8.01 -4.61 -16.04
CA CYS A 107 -8.06 -3.53 -15.06
C CYS A 107 -7.74 -4.02 -13.65
N LEU A 108 -8.23 -5.20 -13.27
CA LEU A 108 -7.88 -5.86 -12.01
C LEU A 108 -7.83 -7.37 -12.18
N ARG A 109 -6.66 -7.96 -11.91
CA ARG A 109 -6.49 -9.40 -11.69
C ARG A 109 -6.23 -9.64 -10.22
N ILE A 110 -6.87 -10.68 -9.66
CA ILE A 110 -6.55 -11.18 -8.32
C ILE A 110 -5.85 -12.52 -8.49
N ARG A 111 -4.69 -12.66 -7.88
CA ARG A 111 -3.90 -13.89 -7.84
C ARG A 111 -3.83 -14.38 -6.40
N VAL A 112 -4.11 -15.66 -6.21
CA VAL A 112 -3.85 -16.33 -4.94
C VAL A 112 -2.36 -16.62 -4.84
N GLY A 113 -1.72 -16.18 -3.75
CA GLY A 113 -0.29 -16.37 -3.55
C GLY A 113 0.25 -15.59 -2.36
N GLU A 114 1.47 -15.90 -2.00
CA GLU A 114 2.21 -15.21 -0.95
C GLU A 114 2.94 -13.99 -1.54
N ALA A 115 2.82 -12.84 -0.86
CA ALA A 115 3.29 -11.55 -1.35
C ALA A 115 4.81 -11.51 -1.61
N ARG A 116 5.62 -12.12 -0.73
CA ARG A 116 7.07 -12.16 -0.90
C ARG A 116 7.48 -13.07 -2.05
N GLN A 117 6.82 -14.21 -2.23
CA GLN A 117 7.07 -15.12 -3.36
C GLN A 117 6.72 -14.46 -4.70
N GLU A 118 5.66 -13.65 -4.74
CA GLU A 118 5.32 -12.87 -5.94
C GLU A 118 6.43 -11.89 -6.31
N LEU A 119 7.03 -11.20 -5.33
CA LEU A 119 8.16 -10.30 -5.57
C LEU A 119 9.40 -11.05 -6.07
N GLU A 120 9.67 -12.24 -5.55
CA GLU A 120 10.85 -13.05 -5.93
C GLU A 120 10.73 -13.66 -7.32
N SER A 121 9.53 -14.06 -7.72
CA SER A 121 9.26 -14.65 -9.03
C SER A 121 8.97 -13.60 -10.11
N GLY A 122 8.66 -12.35 -9.72
CA GLY A 122 8.23 -11.29 -10.62
C GLY A 122 9.40 -10.68 -11.41
N HIS A 123 9.20 -10.54 -12.74
CA HIS A 123 10.12 -9.82 -13.63
C HIS A 123 9.43 -8.62 -14.29
N ALA A 124 8.24 -8.28 -13.84
CA ALA A 124 7.44 -7.22 -14.45
C ALA A 124 7.85 -5.86 -13.89
N ALA A 125 8.03 -4.87 -14.76
CA ALA A 125 8.24 -3.49 -14.36
C ALA A 125 6.90 -2.84 -13.94
N TRP A 126 6.79 -2.40 -12.69
CA TRP A 126 5.62 -1.76 -12.11
C TRP A 126 5.87 -0.26 -11.90
N GLN A 127 4.88 0.58 -12.22
CA GLN A 127 4.95 2.01 -11.87
C GLN A 127 4.68 2.24 -10.39
N ALA A 128 3.85 1.40 -9.78
CA ALA A 128 3.63 1.42 -8.34
C ALA A 128 3.53 0.00 -7.77
N VAL A 129 4.10 -0.19 -6.59
CA VAL A 129 3.87 -1.35 -5.73
C VAL A 129 3.23 -0.84 -4.44
N VAL A 130 2.13 -1.43 -4.05
CA VAL A 130 1.42 -1.13 -2.80
C VAL A 130 1.53 -2.33 -1.88
N ARG A 131 2.02 -2.14 -0.65
CA ARG A 131 2.00 -3.17 0.39
C ARG A 131 0.94 -2.81 1.44
N ASP A 132 -0.12 -3.60 1.48
CA ASP A 132 -1.19 -3.49 2.47
C ASP A 132 -1.58 -4.92 2.94
N ALA A 133 -0.55 -5.68 3.33
CA ALA A 133 -0.65 -7.07 3.77
C ALA A 133 -0.53 -7.16 5.28
N PHE A 134 -1.56 -7.71 5.91
CA PHE A 134 -1.62 -7.91 7.35
C PHE A 134 -1.98 -9.35 7.70
N MET A 135 -1.35 -9.87 8.75
CA MET A 135 -1.70 -11.13 9.41
C MET A 135 -1.77 -10.85 10.90
N ASN A 136 -2.90 -11.18 11.55
CA ASN A 136 -3.09 -10.89 12.98
C ASN A 136 -2.83 -9.43 13.35
N ARG A 137 -3.28 -8.49 12.51
CA ARG A 137 -3.10 -7.02 12.67
C ARG A 137 -1.65 -6.52 12.56
N GLU A 138 -0.73 -7.36 12.17
CA GLU A 138 0.67 -7.00 11.97
C GLU A 138 1.08 -7.24 10.52
N VAL A 139 1.99 -6.42 10.03
CA VAL A 139 2.64 -6.68 8.74
C VAL A 139 3.59 -7.86 8.91
N PRO A 140 3.51 -8.90 8.07
CA PRO A 140 4.43 -10.04 8.12
C PRO A 140 5.89 -9.60 8.05
N GLY A 141 6.73 -10.17 8.92
CA GLY A 141 8.12 -9.76 9.06
C GLY A 141 8.90 -9.81 7.75
N GLN A 142 8.70 -10.85 6.93
CA GLN A 142 9.37 -11.04 5.63
C GLN A 142 9.02 -9.95 4.60
N LEU A 143 8.00 -9.14 4.81
CA LEU A 143 7.64 -7.98 3.97
C LEU A 143 8.20 -6.66 4.49
N ARG A 144 8.93 -6.67 5.61
CA ARG A 144 9.48 -5.48 6.28
C ARG A 144 11.00 -5.40 6.22
N THR A 145 11.66 -6.40 5.64
CA THR A 145 13.11 -6.54 5.59
C THR A 145 13.75 -5.67 4.50
N VAL A 146 15.05 -5.42 4.63
CA VAL A 146 15.85 -4.76 3.58
C VAL A 146 15.79 -5.55 2.27
N GLU A 147 15.82 -6.89 2.36
CA GLU A 147 15.76 -7.77 1.20
C GLU A 147 14.40 -7.63 0.49
N SER A 148 13.31 -7.54 1.25
CA SER A 148 11.98 -7.26 0.67
C SER A 148 11.95 -5.91 -0.04
N ALA A 149 12.52 -4.87 0.59
CA ALA A 149 12.61 -3.54 -0.02
C ALA A 149 13.42 -3.56 -1.33
N ARG A 150 14.54 -4.31 -1.38
CA ARG A 150 15.34 -4.50 -2.60
C ARG A 150 14.54 -5.22 -3.69
N ARG A 151 13.78 -6.27 -3.35
CA ARG A 151 12.93 -6.96 -4.32
C ARG A 151 11.83 -6.07 -4.89
N VAL A 152 11.23 -5.21 -4.05
CA VAL A 152 10.29 -4.20 -4.56
C VAL A 152 10.99 -3.22 -5.51
N HIS A 153 12.19 -2.75 -5.16
CA HIS A 153 12.99 -1.87 -6.01
C HIS A 153 13.29 -2.53 -7.38
N ASP A 154 13.67 -3.81 -7.38
CA ASP A 154 14.02 -4.57 -8.60
C ASP A 154 12.83 -4.73 -9.58
N VAL A 155 11.59 -4.81 -9.06
CA VAL A 155 10.38 -4.94 -9.89
C VAL A 155 9.73 -3.60 -10.24
N LEU A 156 10.20 -2.49 -9.69
CA LEU A 156 9.75 -1.15 -10.05
C LEU A 156 10.41 -0.65 -11.35
N GLU A 157 9.66 0.14 -12.13
CA GLU A 157 10.27 0.96 -13.18
C GLU A 157 11.17 2.03 -12.54
N PRO A 158 12.18 2.54 -13.26
CA PRO A 158 13.01 3.65 -12.77
C PRO A 158 12.17 4.83 -12.30
N GLY A 159 12.33 5.22 -11.03
CA GLY A 159 11.54 6.25 -10.38
C GLY A 159 10.09 5.85 -10.09
N GLY A 160 9.77 4.57 -10.08
CA GLY A 160 8.49 4.03 -9.65
C GLY A 160 8.25 4.25 -8.15
N LEU A 161 7.03 4.02 -7.70
CA LEU A 161 6.57 4.26 -6.34
C LEU A 161 6.43 2.95 -5.56
N TYR A 162 7.05 2.85 -4.40
CA TYR A 162 6.66 1.91 -3.37
C TYR A 162 5.85 2.63 -2.30
N ALA A 163 4.57 2.31 -2.15
CA ALA A 163 3.69 2.83 -1.10
C ALA A 163 3.30 1.69 -0.18
N LEU A 164 3.45 1.87 1.12
CA LEU A 164 3.14 0.83 2.09
C LEU A 164 2.33 1.37 3.25
N ASN A 165 1.41 0.55 3.75
CA ASN A 165 0.70 0.77 4.99
C ASN A 165 1.40 0.02 6.11
N THR A 166 1.64 0.70 7.23
CA THR A 166 2.12 0.11 8.47
C THR A 166 1.37 0.73 9.65
N VAL A 167 1.39 0.04 10.78
CA VAL A 167 0.63 0.46 11.96
C VAL A 167 1.58 0.91 13.05
N ALA A 168 1.38 2.15 13.53
CA ALA A 168 2.07 2.65 14.70
C ALA A 168 1.53 1.97 15.95
N SER A 169 2.39 1.19 16.61
CA SER A 169 2.20 0.73 17.97
C SER A 169 2.96 1.63 18.95
N ALA A 170 2.80 1.40 20.25
CA ALA A 170 3.53 2.15 21.28
C ALA A 170 5.04 2.19 20.97
N GLY A 171 5.60 3.41 20.87
CA GLY A 171 7.04 3.64 20.72
C GLY A 171 7.57 3.78 19.29
N LEU A 172 6.77 3.65 18.26
CA LEU A 172 7.13 3.89 16.85
C LEU A 172 8.36 3.12 16.30
N ARG A 173 8.99 2.26 17.11
CA ARG A 173 10.24 1.56 16.74
C ARG A 173 10.10 0.75 15.45
N ARG A 174 8.97 0.05 15.27
CA ARG A 174 8.72 -0.73 14.04
C ARG A 174 8.69 0.12 12.79
N ILE A 175 8.17 1.35 12.90
CA ILE A 175 8.17 2.32 11.79
C ILE A 175 9.59 2.79 11.51
N ASP A 176 10.39 3.04 12.53
CA ASP A 176 11.78 3.44 12.37
C ASP A 176 12.62 2.33 11.72
N GLU A 177 12.37 1.07 12.06
CA GLU A 177 12.98 -0.10 11.39
C GLU A 177 12.60 -0.17 9.90
N GLU A 178 11.33 0.11 9.55
CA GLU A 178 10.91 0.20 8.15
C GLU A 178 11.54 1.40 7.44
N PHE A 179 11.63 2.56 8.09
CA PHE A 179 12.37 3.70 7.55
C PHE A 179 13.84 3.33 7.28
N ALA A 180 14.49 2.62 8.20
CA ALA A 180 15.87 2.19 8.04
C ALA A 180 16.02 1.22 6.85
N ALA A 181 15.11 0.27 6.69
CA ALA A 181 15.11 -0.64 5.54
C ALA A 181 14.92 0.11 4.22
N LEU A 182 13.94 1.01 4.15
CA LEU A 182 13.63 1.75 2.93
C LEU A 182 14.71 2.75 2.55
N THR A 183 15.25 3.51 3.51
CA THR A 183 16.31 4.50 3.24
C THR A 183 17.65 3.86 2.86
N SER A 184 17.85 2.58 3.15
CA SER A 184 19.02 1.83 2.68
C SER A 184 18.93 1.42 1.21
N VAL A 185 17.74 1.49 0.60
CA VAL A 185 17.46 1.04 -0.76
C VAL A 185 17.05 2.19 -1.67
N PHE A 186 16.14 3.06 -1.23
CA PHE A 186 15.56 4.13 -2.03
C PHE A 186 16.18 5.49 -1.71
N GLN A 187 16.25 6.37 -2.72
CA GLN A 187 16.83 7.70 -2.58
C GLN A 187 15.94 8.71 -1.85
N ASP A 188 14.63 8.56 -1.93
CA ASP A 188 13.67 9.44 -1.27
C ASP A 188 12.57 8.65 -0.56
N VAL A 189 12.41 8.92 0.73
CA VAL A 189 11.41 8.26 1.59
C VAL A 189 10.67 9.32 2.39
N VAL A 190 9.35 9.29 2.33
CA VAL A 190 8.44 10.19 3.03
C VAL A 190 7.34 9.40 3.73
N ALA A 191 6.66 9.99 4.71
CA ALA A 191 5.55 9.33 5.38
C ALA A 191 4.36 10.27 5.59
N ILE A 192 3.14 9.72 5.62
CA ILE A 192 1.90 10.46 5.88
C ILE A 192 1.13 9.76 7.00
N ALA A 193 0.73 10.49 8.02
CA ALA A 193 -0.13 10.01 9.09
C ALA A 193 -0.77 11.18 9.85
N ASP A 194 -1.73 10.86 10.71
CA ASP A 194 -2.23 11.78 11.74
C ASP A 194 -1.06 12.26 12.63
N PRO A 195 -0.95 13.57 12.93
CA PRO A 195 0.09 14.10 13.81
C PRO A 195 0.16 13.42 15.19
N ALA A 196 -0.98 12.95 15.72
CA ALA A 196 -1.02 12.25 17.01
C ALA A 196 -0.40 10.84 16.89
N VAL A 197 -0.48 10.19 15.72
CA VAL A 197 0.18 8.92 15.43
C VAL A 197 1.70 9.13 15.37
N PHE A 198 2.18 10.13 14.62
CA PHE A 198 3.61 10.45 14.55
C PHE A 198 4.24 10.83 15.89
N SER A 199 3.45 11.35 16.83
CA SER A 199 3.92 11.66 18.18
C SER A 199 3.80 10.51 19.16
N GLY A 200 3.33 9.33 18.72
CA GLY A 200 3.13 8.15 19.57
C GLY A 200 1.97 8.27 20.58
N ARG A 201 1.15 9.32 20.47
CA ARG A 201 -0.01 9.55 21.35
C ARG A 201 -1.26 8.78 20.95
N ARG A 202 -1.29 8.29 19.70
CA ARG A 202 -2.41 7.56 19.14
C ARG A 202 -1.89 6.38 18.33
N PHE A 203 -2.57 5.24 18.44
CA PHE A 203 -2.46 4.14 17.53
C PHE A 203 -3.09 4.49 16.17
N GLY A 204 -2.49 4.10 15.07
CA GLY A 204 -3.05 4.35 13.74
C GLY A 204 -2.14 3.95 12.60
N ASN A 205 -2.65 4.12 11.39
CA ASN A 205 -1.92 3.81 10.17
C ASN A 205 -0.88 4.90 9.85
N VAL A 206 0.24 4.46 9.31
CA VAL A 206 1.26 5.31 8.70
C VAL A 206 1.47 4.82 7.28
N VAL A 207 1.25 5.68 6.31
CA VAL A 207 1.61 5.42 4.92
C VAL A 207 3.04 5.88 4.71
N VAL A 208 3.92 4.98 4.27
CA VAL A 208 5.28 5.32 3.87
C VAL A 208 5.38 5.20 2.35
N ALA A 209 6.04 6.16 1.72
CA ALA A 209 6.31 6.15 0.30
C ALA A 209 7.81 6.24 0.03
N ALA A 210 8.31 5.40 -0.86
CA ALA A 210 9.71 5.34 -1.25
C ALA A 210 9.87 5.32 -2.77
N SER A 211 10.88 6.00 -3.28
CA SER A 211 11.21 6.07 -4.71
C SER A 211 12.65 6.56 -4.91
N ASP A 212 13.24 6.26 -6.06
CA ASP A 212 14.50 6.89 -6.50
C ASP A 212 14.27 8.27 -7.13
N ARG A 213 13.03 8.58 -7.47
CA ARG A 213 12.65 9.92 -7.90
C ARG A 213 12.12 10.73 -6.70
N ARG A 214 12.56 11.97 -6.56
CA ARG A 214 12.11 12.84 -5.47
C ARG A 214 10.62 13.10 -5.54
N PHE A 215 9.99 13.10 -4.36
CA PHE A 215 8.61 13.53 -4.20
C PHE A 215 8.49 15.06 -4.31
N ASP A 216 7.48 15.53 -5.03
CA ASP A 216 7.07 16.94 -5.00
C ASP A 216 6.29 17.19 -3.69
N LEU A 217 7.04 17.43 -2.60
CA LEU A 217 6.45 17.63 -1.28
C LEU A 217 5.41 18.75 -1.24
N PRO A 218 5.63 19.95 -1.85
CA PRO A 218 4.62 20.98 -1.91
C PRO A 218 3.29 20.53 -2.49
N THR A 219 3.34 19.73 -3.56
CA THR A 219 2.12 19.14 -4.14
C THR A 219 1.51 18.09 -3.21
N VAL A 220 2.29 17.16 -2.68
CA VAL A 220 1.80 16.13 -1.75
C VAL A 220 1.13 16.77 -0.52
N GLU A 221 1.80 17.74 0.12
CA GLU A 221 1.25 18.44 1.28
C GLU A 221 -0.03 19.21 0.97
N ARG A 222 -0.12 19.84 -0.21
CA ARG A 222 -1.32 20.55 -0.64
C ARG A 222 -2.50 19.58 -0.78
N GLU A 223 -2.27 18.42 -1.40
CA GLU A 223 -3.31 17.43 -1.60
C GLU A 223 -3.72 16.75 -0.28
N VAL A 224 -2.76 16.46 0.61
CA VAL A 224 -3.04 15.94 1.96
C VAL A 224 -3.94 16.91 2.76
N ARG A 225 -3.68 18.24 2.68
CA ARG A 225 -4.52 19.24 3.36
C ARG A 225 -5.96 19.34 2.82
N ARG A 226 -6.22 18.79 1.63
CA ARG A 226 -7.59 18.73 1.05
C ARG A 226 -8.40 17.54 1.54
N LEU A 227 -7.78 16.57 2.18
CA LEU A 227 -8.47 15.42 2.75
C LEU A 227 -9.22 15.83 4.02
N SER A 228 -10.31 15.11 4.31
CA SER A 228 -11.22 15.46 5.41
C SER A 228 -10.63 15.23 6.81
N LEU A 229 -9.65 14.34 6.92
CA LEU A 229 -9.03 13.99 8.20
C LEU A 229 -7.65 14.63 8.33
N PRO A 230 -7.25 15.06 9.55
CA PRO A 230 -5.94 15.68 9.78
C PRO A 230 -4.81 14.72 9.44
N ALA A 231 -3.94 15.12 8.54
CA ALA A 231 -2.74 14.37 8.23
C ALA A 231 -1.54 15.30 8.02
N ARG A 232 -0.35 14.79 8.24
CA ARG A 232 0.93 15.48 8.07
C ARG A 232 1.87 14.65 7.23
N VAL A 233 2.63 15.32 6.39
CA VAL A 233 3.75 14.73 5.67
C VAL A 233 5.01 14.84 6.52
N MET A 234 5.69 13.72 6.73
CA MET A 234 7.04 13.66 7.28
C MET A 234 8.03 13.63 6.12
N ASP A 235 8.89 14.63 6.06
CA ASP A 235 9.87 14.79 4.99
C ASP A 235 11.03 13.79 5.09
N ARG A 236 11.78 13.66 3.98
CA ARG A 236 12.97 12.83 3.89
C ARG A 236 13.98 13.07 5.02
N GLY A 237 14.23 14.34 5.38
CA GLY A 237 15.22 14.67 6.42
C GLY A 237 14.81 14.13 7.77
N THR A 238 13.54 14.21 8.10
CA THR A 238 12.99 13.67 9.36
C THR A 238 12.96 12.14 9.34
N VAL A 239 12.54 11.53 8.22
CA VAL A 239 12.60 10.07 8.03
C VAL A 239 14.02 9.55 8.19
N SER A 240 15.01 10.18 7.54
CA SER A 240 16.42 9.75 7.61
C SER A 240 16.99 9.86 9.03
N ARG A 241 16.66 10.92 9.78
CA ARG A 241 17.08 11.03 11.19
C ARG A 241 16.52 9.92 12.06
N ARG A 242 15.26 9.52 11.84
CA ARG A 242 14.62 8.43 12.59
C ARG A 242 15.23 7.07 12.18
N ALA A 243 15.42 6.84 10.89
CA ALA A 243 16.07 5.64 10.35
C ALA A 243 17.45 5.42 10.94
N ALA A 244 18.24 6.47 11.09
CA ALA A 244 19.61 6.40 11.65
C ALA A 244 19.66 5.97 13.12
N SER A 245 18.53 5.98 13.84
CA SER A 245 18.49 5.61 15.26
C SER A 245 18.32 4.11 15.51
N VAL A 246 18.05 3.31 14.48
CA VAL A 246 17.75 1.88 14.60
C VAL A 246 18.46 1.08 13.50
N ARG A 247 18.58 -0.22 13.69
CA ARG A 247 18.98 -1.14 12.62
C ARG A 247 17.76 -1.58 11.82
N PRO A 248 17.88 -1.69 10.48
CA PRO A 248 16.81 -2.25 9.69
C PRO A 248 16.60 -3.74 10.01
N LEU A 249 15.41 -4.24 9.73
CA LEU A 249 15.13 -5.66 9.81
C LEU A 249 15.71 -6.36 8.57
N GLU A 250 16.35 -7.52 8.79
CA GLU A 250 16.93 -8.37 7.74
C GLU A 250 16.24 -9.74 7.74
N ASP A 251 16.21 -10.45 6.60
CA ASP A 251 15.59 -11.77 6.47
C ASP A 251 16.12 -12.77 7.48
N ALA A 252 17.43 -12.70 7.81
CA ALA A 252 18.07 -13.58 8.80
C ALA A 252 17.47 -13.44 10.22
N ALA A 253 16.80 -12.34 10.52
CA ALA A 253 16.18 -12.08 11.82
C ALA A 253 14.67 -12.42 11.83
N VAL A 254 14.11 -12.88 10.71
CA VAL A 254 12.69 -13.18 10.57
C VAL A 254 12.51 -14.68 10.33
N PRO A 255 11.69 -15.39 11.15
CA PRO A 255 11.35 -16.74 10.81
C PRO A 255 10.56 -16.75 9.50
N TRP A 256 11.09 -17.40 8.49
CA TRP A 256 10.38 -17.62 7.22
C TRP A 256 9.20 -18.58 7.52
N PRO A 257 7.99 -18.26 7.09
CA PRO A 257 6.91 -19.24 7.19
C PRO A 257 7.37 -20.47 6.39
N GLU A 258 7.56 -21.58 7.07
CA GLU A 258 7.78 -22.86 6.39
C GLU A 258 6.71 -22.97 5.31
N SER A 259 7.13 -23.20 4.07
CA SER A 259 6.23 -23.39 2.94
C SER A 259 5.10 -24.29 3.43
N ALA A 260 3.87 -23.76 3.44
CA ALA A 260 2.70 -24.55 3.79
C ALA A 260 2.73 -25.77 2.88
N GLY A 261 3.28 -26.85 3.42
CA GLY A 261 3.36 -28.12 2.75
C GLY A 261 1.94 -28.47 2.37
N SER A 262 1.77 -28.80 1.10
CA SER A 262 0.59 -29.38 0.50
C SER A 262 -0.25 -30.17 1.54
N LEU A 263 -1.42 -29.61 1.86
CA LEU A 263 -2.55 -30.34 2.40
C LEU A 263 -3.51 -30.66 1.27
#